data_1ec424ad4cd7015f96c4204146afbc84
#
_entry.id   1ec424ad4cd7015f96c4204146afbc84
#
_cell.length_a   1.000
_cell.length_b   1.000
_cell.length_c   1.000
_cell.angle_alpha   90.00
_cell.angle_beta   90.00
_cell.angle_gamma   90.00
#
_symmetry.space_group_name_H-M   'P 1'
#
loop_
_entity.id
_entity.type
_entity.pdbx_description
1 polymer ?
#
loop_
_entity_poly.entity_id
_entity_poly.type
_entity_poly.pdbx_seq_one_letter_code
_entity_poly.pdbx_strand_id
1 'polypeptide(L)'
;RQMCIRDRYHVGQHGDADNSYHPNWSPSGMPSYHDSDGSHSMTEAEIEETIEGFVQAARRCWESGFDGVEVWAAYHGIVDQFWTPWSNRRDDQWGGTLENRTRFSREIITRIRKLCGDDFIIGISVSDEPDFEVALQRESLAELIALHDRDQLIDYVSCGTGSYFDFYKLMPTFLYPERLATELSQTLKSAVSHALVTMESHVRTPENAEAVLSADQADLVSIVRGQIADPHLANKAKEGRPEDIRPCLSCNQMCWGRRYRDYWISCLVNPSTGREFEWGGDRFEKTAFPQKVLVVGGGPAGLEAARVAAEQGHKVTLTEASDRLGGQFRLAGMQPRRGQILDLLDWYARQLEQLGVEVRLNTFMEAGEISSFSADLILLATGSCLLYTSDAADEGLGVDLGGRRII
;
A
#
# COMPACT_ATOMS: atom_id res chain seq x y z
N ARG A 1 -12.67 10.90 16.11
CA ARG A 1 -13.43 10.94 14.85
C ARG A 1 -12.44 10.62 13.73
N GLN A 2 -12.72 9.62 12.94
CA GLN A 2 -11.90 9.30 11.78
C GLN A 2 -12.29 10.28 10.67
N MET A 3 -11.32 11.03 10.16
CA MET A 3 -11.55 11.96 9.05
C MET A 3 -11.72 11.19 7.75
N CYS A 4 -12.72 11.56 6.95
CA CYS A 4 -12.95 11.01 5.62
C CYS A 4 -12.42 12.00 4.58
N ILE A 5 -11.23 11.71 4.07
CA ILE A 5 -10.55 12.48 3.02
C ILE A 5 -10.52 11.64 1.73
N ARG A 6 -10.66 12.28 0.58
CA ARG A 6 -10.68 11.62 -0.71
C ARG A 6 -9.70 12.28 -1.68
N ASP A 7 -8.80 11.47 -2.25
CA ASP A 7 -7.82 11.90 -3.24
C ASP A 7 -8.50 12.34 -4.55
N ARG A 8 -7.91 13.34 -5.20
CA ARG A 8 -8.27 13.84 -6.53
C ARG A 8 -7.07 13.78 -7.44
N TYR A 9 -7.18 13.00 -8.49
CA TYR A 9 -6.08 12.63 -9.35
C TYR A 9 -6.41 12.78 -10.84
N HIS A 10 -5.45 13.27 -11.60
CA HIS A 10 -5.44 13.27 -13.07
C HIS A 10 -4.03 12.89 -13.52
N VAL A 11 -3.92 11.85 -14.35
CA VAL A 11 -2.63 11.28 -14.74
C VAL A 11 -1.82 12.16 -15.70
N GLY A 12 -2.48 13.12 -16.36
CA GLY A 12 -1.81 13.95 -17.36
C GLY A 12 -1.30 13.13 -18.53
N GLN A 13 -0.04 13.34 -18.94
CA GLN A 13 0.59 12.65 -20.06
C GLN A 13 0.71 11.12 -19.91
N HIS A 14 0.53 10.57 -18.71
CA HIS A 14 0.67 9.15 -18.42
C HIS A 14 -0.66 8.37 -18.47
N GLY A 15 -1.70 8.95 -19.06
CA GLY A 15 -2.98 8.29 -19.26
C GLY A 15 -2.90 7.17 -20.30
N ASP A 16 -3.98 6.41 -20.38
CA ASP A 16 -4.16 5.34 -21.36
C ASP A 16 -5.04 5.86 -22.51
N ALA A 17 -4.42 6.20 -23.62
CA ALA A 17 -5.11 6.69 -24.82
C ALA A 17 -5.82 5.56 -25.59
N ASP A 18 -5.40 4.31 -25.42
CA ASP A 18 -5.97 3.15 -26.12
C ASP A 18 -7.44 2.93 -25.80
N ASN A 19 -7.82 3.21 -24.54
CA ASN A 19 -9.21 3.04 -24.10
C ASN A 19 -10.10 4.25 -24.38
N SER A 20 -9.53 5.46 -24.47
CA SER A 20 -10.30 6.69 -24.66
C SER A 20 -10.44 7.11 -26.12
N TYR A 21 -9.52 6.67 -27.00
CA TYR A 21 -9.36 7.14 -28.38
C TYR A 21 -9.10 8.65 -28.47
N HIS A 22 -8.70 9.28 -27.38
CA HIS A 22 -8.32 10.69 -27.30
C HIS A 22 -6.90 10.82 -26.74
N PRO A 23 -6.11 11.79 -27.24
CA PRO A 23 -4.76 11.99 -26.70
C PRO A 23 -4.86 12.41 -25.22
N ASN A 24 -3.88 11.97 -24.45
CA ASN A 24 -3.71 12.44 -23.09
C ASN A 24 -3.44 13.95 -23.07
N TRP A 25 -3.86 14.62 -22.02
CA TRP A 25 -3.61 16.05 -21.83
C TRP A 25 -2.38 16.28 -20.96
N SER A 26 -1.55 17.24 -21.36
CA SER A 26 -0.39 17.66 -20.58
C SER A 26 -0.10 19.15 -20.77
N PRO A 27 0.75 19.77 -19.93
CA PRO A 27 1.08 21.18 -20.09
C PRO A 27 1.66 21.53 -21.47
N SER A 28 2.48 20.66 -22.07
CA SER A 28 3.28 20.99 -23.26
C SER A 28 3.37 19.89 -24.31
N GLY A 29 2.48 18.90 -24.28
CA GLY A 29 2.43 17.84 -25.29
C GLY A 29 3.60 16.84 -25.21
N MET A 30 4.18 16.65 -24.01
CA MET A 30 5.27 15.69 -23.82
C MET A 30 4.76 14.25 -23.86
N PRO A 31 5.51 13.31 -24.44
CA PRO A 31 5.16 11.90 -24.42
C PRO A 31 5.30 11.32 -23.00
N SER A 32 4.48 10.31 -22.69
CA SER A 32 4.74 9.45 -21.56
C SER A 32 5.99 8.60 -21.78
N TYR A 33 6.71 8.27 -20.72
CA TYR A 33 7.77 7.29 -20.83
C TYR A 33 7.26 5.84 -20.78
N HIS A 34 6.02 5.64 -20.29
CA HIS A 34 5.35 4.34 -20.30
C HIS A 34 4.77 3.98 -21.66
N ASP A 35 4.47 4.99 -22.47
CA ASP A 35 3.72 4.87 -23.69
C ASP A 35 4.39 5.69 -24.78
N SER A 36 4.44 5.16 -25.99
CA SER A 36 4.96 5.86 -27.15
C SER A 36 4.00 6.94 -27.67
N ASP A 37 2.76 6.95 -27.20
CA ASP A 37 1.78 7.93 -27.61
C ASP A 37 2.12 9.30 -27.01
N GLY A 38 2.11 10.32 -27.85
CA GLY A 38 2.26 11.70 -27.43
C GLY A 38 1.03 12.16 -26.65
N SER A 39 1.20 13.19 -25.83
CA SER A 39 0.10 13.90 -25.24
C SER A 39 -0.23 15.18 -26.05
N HIS A 40 -1.44 15.68 -25.88
CA HIS A 40 -1.87 16.97 -26.40
C HIS A 40 -1.44 18.10 -25.47
N SER A 41 -0.85 19.18 -26.02
CA SER A 41 -0.57 20.39 -25.24
C SER A 41 -1.88 21.12 -24.97
N MET A 42 -2.24 21.24 -23.69
CA MET A 42 -3.52 21.83 -23.28
C MET A 42 -3.65 23.29 -23.70
N THR A 43 -4.79 23.61 -24.26
CA THR A 43 -5.26 24.98 -24.44
C THR A 43 -5.68 25.59 -23.12
N GLU A 44 -5.83 26.91 -23.05
CA GLU A 44 -6.33 27.58 -21.83
C GLU A 44 -7.75 27.10 -21.45
N ALA A 45 -8.61 26.80 -22.41
CA ALA A 45 -9.94 26.26 -22.16
C ALA A 45 -9.91 24.87 -21.55
N GLU A 46 -9.00 24.00 -21.98
CA GLU A 46 -8.82 22.66 -21.43
C GLU A 46 -8.19 22.68 -20.03
N ILE A 47 -7.27 23.64 -19.77
CA ILE A 47 -6.76 23.89 -18.42
C ILE A 47 -7.90 24.31 -17.49
N GLU A 48 -8.73 25.23 -17.92
CA GLU A 48 -9.89 25.68 -17.12
C GLU A 48 -10.91 24.56 -16.90
N GLU A 49 -11.19 23.74 -17.91
CA GLU A 49 -12.05 22.55 -17.79
C GLU A 49 -11.50 21.57 -16.76
N THR A 50 -10.17 21.34 -16.77
CA THR A 50 -9.53 20.44 -15.81
C THR A 50 -9.60 20.99 -14.39
N ILE A 51 -9.33 22.30 -14.20
CA ILE A 51 -9.47 22.97 -12.90
C ILE A 51 -10.90 22.79 -12.37
N GLU A 52 -11.90 23.08 -13.21
CA GLU A 52 -13.31 22.94 -12.83
C GLU A 52 -13.65 21.47 -12.51
N GLY A 53 -13.08 20.51 -13.23
CA GLY A 53 -13.21 19.08 -12.94
C GLY A 53 -12.78 18.71 -11.51
N PHE A 54 -11.64 19.23 -11.05
CA PHE A 54 -11.17 19.05 -9.67
C PHE A 54 -12.13 19.72 -8.66
N VAL A 55 -12.57 20.93 -8.93
CA VAL A 55 -13.48 21.69 -8.06
C VAL A 55 -14.82 20.98 -7.92
N GLN A 56 -15.41 20.52 -9.02
CA GLN A 56 -16.67 19.77 -9.01
C GLN A 56 -16.53 18.40 -8.33
N ALA A 57 -15.37 17.75 -8.44
CA ALA A 57 -15.09 16.53 -7.72
C ALA A 57 -15.01 16.77 -6.20
N ALA A 58 -14.37 17.85 -5.78
CA ALA A 58 -14.32 18.25 -4.37
C ALA A 58 -15.71 18.62 -3.83
N ARG A 59 -16.52 19.35 -4.62
CA ARG A 59 -17.91 19.66 -4.26
C ARG A 59 -18.73 18.40 -3.97
N ARG A 60 -18.64 17.39 -4.86
CA ARG A 60 -19.33 16.10 -4.64
C ARG A 60 -18.89 15.40 -3.36
N CYS A 61 -17.62 15.49 -2.99
CA CYS A 61 -17.14 14.96 -1.72
C CYS A 61 -17.72 15.72 -0.53
N TRP A 62 -17.68 17.04 -0.57
CA TRP A 62 -18.25 17.89 0.47
C TRP A 62 -19.75 17.64 0.67
N GLU A 63 -20.54 17.63 -0.42
CA GLU A 63 -21.98 17.33 -0.39
C GLU A 63 -22.28 15.91 0.12
N SER A 64 -21.34 14.97 -0.06
CA SER A 64 -21.46 13.58 0.44
C SER A 64 -20.99 13.41 1.89
N GLY A 65 -20.60 14.49 2.57
CA GLY A 65 -20.20 14.46 3.98
C GLY A 65 -18.77 14.02 4.24
N PHE A 66 -17.87 14.10 3.25
CA PHE A 66 -16.43 13.95 3.50
C PHE A 66 -15.89 15.16 4.26
N ASP A 67 -14.90 14.93 5.10
CA ASP A 67 -14.24 15.98 5.88
C ASP A 67 -13.25 16.81 5.03
N GLY A 68 -12.78 16.27 3.90
CA GLY A 68 -11.83 16.95 3.03
C GLY A 68 -11.49 16.22 1.74
N VAL A 69 -10.57 16.82 0.99
CA VAL A 69 -9.96 16.23 -0.21
C VAL A 69 -8.46 16.41 -0.19
N GLU A 70 -7.74 15.52 -0.86
CA GLU A 70 -6.32 15.66 -1.16
C GLU A 70 -6.14 15.86 -2.66
N VAL A 71 -5.43 16.91 -3.03
CA VAL A 71 -5.04 17.20 -4.41
C VAL A 71 -3.74 16.46 -4.70
N TRP A 72 -3.80 15.54 -5.64
CA TRP A 72 -2.66 14.71 -5.97
C TRP A 72 -1.67 15.44 -6.87
N ALA A 73 -0.53 15.81 -6.31
CA ALA A 73 0.60 16.43 -6.99
C ALA A 73 1.87 15.59 -6.89
N ALA A 74 1.71 14.28 -6.72
CA ALA A 74 2.80 13.33 -6.60
C ALA A 74 3.00 12.53 -7.90
N TYR A 75 4.15 11.87 -7.99
CA TYR A 75 4.48 10.85 -8.98
C TYR A 75 4.39 11.31 -10.43
N HIS A 76 4.62 12.58 -10.70
CA HIS A 76 4.50 13.18 -12.02
C HIS A 76 3.07 13.12 -12.59
N GLY A 77 2.02 13.24 -11.75
CA GLY A 77 0.65 13.51 -12.19
C GLY A 77 0.50 14.91 -12.78
N ILE A 78 -0.70 15.27 -13.27
CA ILE A 78 -0.87 16.53 -14.02
C ILE A 78 -0.43 17.78 -13.24
N VAL A 79 -0.66 17.84 -11.92
CA VAL A 79 -0.25 18.96 -11.08
C VAL A 79 1.27 19.07 -11.03
N ASP A 80 1.97 17.94 -10.78
CA ASP A 80 3.42 17.86 -10.83
C ASP A 80 3.95 18.22 -12.24
N GLN A 81 3.27 17.77 -13.30
CA GLN A 81 3.66 18.12 -14.68
C GLN A 81 3.62 19.62 -14.94
N PHE A 82 2.68 20.36 -14.34
CA PHE A 82 2.66 21.82 -14.39
C PHE A 82 3.80 22.45 -13.58
N TRP A 83 4.20 21.84 -12.46
CA TRP A 83 5.29 22.33 -11.61
C TRP A 83 6.67 22.09 -12.21
N THR A 84 6.84 20.96 -12.90
CA THR A 84 8.14 20.47 -13.38
C THR A 84 8.56 21.14 -14.68
N PRO A 85 9.72 21.87 -14.73
CA PRO A 85 10.15 22.57 -15.93
C PRO A 85 10.40 21.66 -17.14
N TRP A 86 10.74 20.39 -16.91
CA TRP A 86 10.93 19.42 -17.98
C TRP A 86 9.65 19.13 -18.76
N SER A 87 8.52 18.97 -18.09
CA SER A 87 7.21 18.67 -18.69
C SER A 87 6.40 19.93 -19.00
N ASN A 88 6.64 21.04 -18.30
CA ASN A 88 5.98 22.33 -18.53
C ASN A 88 6.95 23.32 -19.21
N ARG A 89 6.89 23.36 -20.53
CA ARG A 89 7.69 24.25 -21.39
C ARG A 89 6.90 25.45 -21.92
N ARG A 90 5.79 25.78 -21.25
CA ARG A 90 4.93 26.91 -21.61
C ARG A 90 5.63 28.23 -21.31
N ASP A 91 5.34 29.23 -22.14
CA ASP A 91 5.79 30.62 -22.02
C ASP A 91 4.67 31.60 -21.68
N ASP A 92 3.47 31.05 -21.39
CA ASP A 92 2.28 31.80 -20.98
C ASP A 92 2.15 31.88 -19.44
N GLN A 93 0.98 32.32 -18.98
CA GLN A 93 0.68 32.45 -17.55
C GLN A 93 0.68 31.14 -16.76
N TRP A 94 0.78 29.98 -17.42
CA TRP A 94 0.77 28.65 -16.82
C TRP A 94 2.16 28.00 -16.76
N GLY A 95 3.21 28.68 -17.27
CA GLY A 95 4.57 28.16 -17.33
C GLY A 95 5.66 29.20 -17.08
N GLY A 96 6.92 28.80 -17.16
CA GLY A 96 8.08 29.66 -16.94
C GLY A 96 8.38 29.89 -15.46
N THR A 97 7.93 30.99 -14.86
CA THR A 97 8.24 31.33 -13.45
C THR A 97 7.60 30.36 -12.45
N LEU A 98 8.12 30.34 -11.23
CA LEU A 98 7.59 29.50 -10.16
C LEU A 98 6.11 29.82 -9.87
N GLU A 99 5.74 31.09 -9.82
CA GLU A 99 4.35 31.53 -9.63
C GLU A 99 3.43 31.03 -10.74
N ASN A 100 3.88 31.09 -11.99
CA ASN A 100 3.09 30.63 -13.12
C ASN A 100 2.91 29.11 -13.11
N ARG A 101 3.97 28.38 -12.82
CA ARG A 101 3.92 26.90 -12.73
C ARG A 101 3.04 26.40 -11.58
N THR A 102 2.96 27.16 -10.48
CA THR A 102 2.07 26.85 -9.35
C THR A 102 0.63 27.34 -9.56
N ARG A 103 0.35 28.18 -10.55
CA ARG A 103 -0.97 28.74 -10.80
C ARG A 103 -2.04 27.67 -10.92
N PHE A 104 -1.78 26.59 -11.64
CA PHE A 104 -2.74 25.50 -11.85
C PHE A 104 -3.22 24.91 -10.51
N SER A 105 -2.32 24.48 -9.64
CA SER A 105 -2.69 23.93 -8.34
C SER A 105 -3.32 24.96 -7.40
N ARG A 106 -2.83 26.19 -7.40
CA ARG A 106 -3.37 27.27 -6.57
C ARG A 106 -4.78 27.67 -6.98
N GLU A 107 -5.08 27.74 -8.26
CA GLU A 107 -6.45 27.97 -8.77
C GLU A 107 -7.41 26.86 -8.33
N ILE A 108 -7.00 25.59 -8.47
CA ILE A 108 -7.80 24.44 -8.00
C ILE A 108 -8.11 24.61 -6.51
N ILE A 109 -7.10 24.76 -5.67
CA ILE A 109 -7.24 24.79 -4.22
C ILE A 109 -8.03 26.03 -3.76
N THR A 110 -7.75 27.18 -4.33
CA THR A 110 -8.46 28.43 -4.01
C THR A 110 -9.97 28.31 -4.33
N ARG A 111 -10.31 27.72 -5.47
CA ARG A 111 -11.72 27.53 -5.84
C ARG A 111 -12.41 26.48 -4.97
N ILE A 112 -11.72 25.41 -4.59
CA ILE A 112 -12.25 24.43 -3.64
C ILE A 112 -12.50 25.08 -2.28
N ARG A 113 -11.53 25.85 -1.76
CA ARG A 113 -11.67 26.57 -0.49
C ARG A 113 -12.86 27.54 -0.52
N LYS A 114 -12.98 28.32 -1.59
CA LYS A 114 -14.10 29.25 -1.76
C LYS A 114 -15.47 28.54 -1.83
N LEU A 115 -15.52 27.34 -2.41
CA LEU A 115 -16.77 26.59 -2.60
C LEU A 115 -17.18 25.80 -1.35
N CYS A 116 -16.22 25.13 -0.70
CA CYS A 116 -16.49 24.19 0.39
C CYS A 116 -16.31 24.81 1.79
N GLY A 117 -15.70 26.00 1.87
CA GLY A 117 -15.48 26.73 3.14
C GLY A 117 -14.19 26.37 3.85
N ASP A 118 -13.90 27.10 4.95
CA ASP A 118 -12.64 27.00 5.67
C ASP A 118 -12.52 25.74 6.53
N ASP A 119 -13.64 25.14 6.92
CA ASP A 119 -13.67 23.90 7.71
C ASP A 119 -13.40 22.65 6.86
N PHE A 120 -13.43 22.76 5.51
CA PHE A 120 -13.17 21.63 4.63
C PHE A 120 -11.67 21.43 4.45
N ILE A 121 -11.16 20.27 4.86
CA ILE A 121 -9.73 19.98 4.86
C ILE A 121 -9.22 19.82 3.43
N ILE A 122 -8.15 20.53 3.08
CA ILE A 122 -7.48 20.42 1.78
C ILE A 122 -6.03 20.01 1.99
N GLY A 123 -5.71 18.79 1.57
CA GLY A 123 -4.35 18.28 1.51
C GLY A 123 -3.75 18.39 0.12
N ILE A 124 -2.44 18.28 0.04
CA ILE A 124 -1.70 18.08 -1.21
C ILE A 124 -0.67 16.98 -1.02
N SER A 125 -0.62 16.02 -1.95
CA SER A 125 0.40 14.97 -1.92
C SER A 125 1.53 15.29 -2.89
N VAL A 126 2.75 15.07 -2.46
CA VAL A 126 3.97 15.28 -3.25
C VAL A 126 4.92 14.10 -3.12
N SER A 127 5.80 13.94 -4.09
CA SER A 127 6.88 12.95 -4.03
C SER A 127 8.17 13.54 -4.59
N ASP A 128 9.30 13.14 -4.02
CA ASP A 128 10.61 13.45 -4.59
C ASP A 128 11.15 12.25 -5.39
N GLU A 129 12.00 12.57 -6.36
CA GLU A 129 12.71 11.58 -7.16
C GLU A 129 14.14 12.06 -7.38
N PRO A 130 15.00 11.99 -6.35
CA PRO A 130 16.33 12.59 -6.37
C PRO A 130 17.30 11.95 -7.37
N ASP A 131 16.99 10.73 -7.85
CA ASP A 131 17.85 10.02 -8.78
C ASP A 131 17.62 10.43 -10.25
N PHE A 132 16.62 11.25 -10.53
CA PHE A 132 16.28 11.72 -11.86
C PHE A 132 16.34 13.26 -11.94
N GLU A 133 17.29 13.78 -12.68
CA GLU A 133 17.49 15.24 -12.85
C GLU A 133 16.26 15.96 -13.44
N VAL A 134 15.44 15.23 -14.22
CA VAL A 134 14.23 15.79 -14.84
C VAL A 134 13.05 15.92 -13.88
N ALA A 135 13.08 15.20 -12.76
CA ALA A 135 12.05 15.24 -11.73
C ALA A 135 12.26 16.44 -10.77
N LEU A 136 11.19 16.78 -10.06
CA LEU A 136 11.29 17.80 -9.02
C LEU A 136 12.19 17.32 -7.88
N GLN A 137 13.19 18.15 -7.59
CA GLN A 137 14.09 17.91 -6.48
C GLN A 137 13.46 18.44 -5.19
N ARG A 138 13.91 17.94 -4.08
CA ARG A 138 13.38 18.19 -2.73
C ARG A 138 13.31 19.67 -2.38
N GLU A 139 14.35 20.41 -2.72
CA GLU A 139 14.43 21.86 -2.49
C GLU A 139 13.38 22.62 -3.31
N SER A 140 13.18 22.22 -4.57
CA SER A 140 12.15 22.81 -5.42
C SER A 140 10.74 22.52 -4.89
N LEU A 141 10.50 21.30 -4.39
CA LEU A 141 9.24 20.96 -3.73
C LEU A 141 9.00 21.81 -2.49
N ALA A 142 10.03 22.06 -1.70
CA ALA A 142 9.93 22.94 -0.53
C ALA A 142 9.52 24.37 -0.90
N GLU A 143 10.09 24.95 -1.95
CA GLU A 143 9.69 26.27 -2.46
C GLU A 143 8.24 26.29 -2.96
N LEU A 144 7.83 25.25 -3.73
CA LEU A 144 6.48 25.11 -4.25
C LEU A 144 5.44 25.00 -3.11
N ILE A 145 5.72 24.16 -2.12
CA ILE A 145 4.82 23.96 -0.98
C ILE A 145 4.78 25.20 -0.06
N ALA A 146 5.91 25.88 0.17
CA ALA A 146 5.93 27.11 0.93
C ALA A 146 5.04 28.21 0.32
N LEU A 147 4.89 28.25 -1.02
CA LEU A 147 3.95 29.19 -1.66
C LEU A 147 2.49 28.87 -1.34
N HIS A 148 2.12 27.59 -1.26
CA HIS A 148 0.77 27.18 -0.89
C HIS A 148 0.50 27.39 0.60
N ASP A 149 1.50 27.09 1.45
CA ASP A 149 1.43 27.26 2.89
C ASP A 149 1.32 28.72 3.33
N ARG A 150 2.14 29.60 2.72
CA ARG A 150 2.14 31.03 3.00
C ARG A 150 0.75 31.67 2.84
N ASP A 151 0.02 31.25 1.83
CA ASP A 151 -1.32 31.75 1.53
C ASP A 151 -2.43 30.93 2.23
N GLN A 152 -2.04 30.02 3.15
CA GLN A 152 -2.91 29.14 3.94
C GLN A 152 -3.91 28.35 3.07
N LEU A 153 -3.47 27.94 1.88
CA LEU A 153 -4.31 27.23 0.94
C LEU A 153 -4.49 25.76 1.31
N ILE A 154 -3.50 25.17 1.97
CA ILE A 154 -3.46 23.74 2.33
C ILE A 154 -3.41 23.55 3.84
N ASP A 155 -4.08 22.51 4.34
CA ASP A 155 -4.07 22.16 5.76
C ASP A 155 -3.00 21.09 6.07
N TYR A 156 -2.61 20.29 5.09
CA TYR A 156 -1.51 19.34 5.21
C TYR A 156 -0.85 19.04 3.86
N VAL A 157 0.38 18.55 3.93
CA VAL A 157 1.13 17.98 2.80
C VAL A 157 1.51 16.54 3.08
N SER A 158 1.24 15.63 2.14
CA SER A 158 1.58 14.21 2.22
C SER A 158 2.84 13.92 1.41
N CYS A 159 3.84 13.30 2.03
CA CYS A 159 5.18 13.10 1.48
C CYS A 159 5.40 11.64 1.07
N GLY A 160 5.42 11.38 -0.23
CA GLY A 160 5.79 10.10 -0.81
C GLY A 160 7.19 10.09 -1.42
N THR A 161 7.56 9.02 -2.06
CA THR A 161 8.83 8.87 -2.79
C THR A 161 8.62 8.16 -4.10
N GLY A 162 9.50 8.45 -5.07
CA GLY A 162 9.43 7.87 -6.39
C GLY A 162 8.45 8.59 -7.32
N SER A 163 8.47 8.17 -8.55
CA SER A 163 7.63 8.71 -9.61
C SER A 163 7.36 7.65 -10.68
N TYR A 164 6.67 8.03 -11.73
CA TYR A 164 6.58 7.18 -12.92
C TYR A 164 7.93 6.94 -13.60
N PHE A 165 8.98 7.70 -13.29
CA PHE A 165 10.34 7.46 -13.78
C PHE A 165 11.04 6.33 -13.00
N ASP A 166 10.80 6.19 -11.70
CA ASP A 166 11.23 5.05 -10.88
C ASP A 166 10.03 4.47 -10.11
N PHE A 167 9.28 3.66 -10.82
CA PHE A 167 8.05 3.07 -10.33
C PHE A 167 8.25 2.14 -9.11
N TYR A 168 9.45 1.60 -8.93
CA TYR A 168 9.74 0.69 -7.81
C TYR A 168 9.81 1.41 -6.47
N LYS A 169 10.24 2.68 -6.45
CA LYS A 169 10.24 3.50 -5.23
C LYS A 169 8.85 3.96 -4.83
N LEU A 170 7.95 4.12 -5.80
CA LEU A 170 6.56 4.47 -5.56
C LEU A 170 5.85 3.42 -4.69
N MET A 171 6.17 2.15 -4.90
CA MET A 171 5.63 1.02 -4.15
C MET A 171 6.77 0.16 -3.58
N PRO A 172 7.51 0.67 -2.59
CA PRO A 172 8.71 0.03 -2.11
C PRO A 172 8.43 -1.36 -1.51
N THR A 173 9.24 -2.34 -1.92
CA THR A 173 9.21 -3.68 -1.35
C THR A 173 10.17 -3.79 -0.15
N PHE A 174 10.31 -4.99 0.42
CA PHE A 174 11.32 -5.30 1.43
C PHE A 174 12.77 -5.03 1.01
N LEU A 175 13.02 -4.74 -0.28
CA LEU A 175 14.34 -4.35 -0.78
C LEU A 175 14.74 -2.92 -0.39
N TYR A 176 13.76 -2.08 -0.11
CA TYR A 176 13.95 -0.69 0.29
C TYR A 176 13.90 -0.54 1.82
N PRO A 177 14.62 0.44 2.38
CA PRO A 177 14.51 0.74 3.79
C PRO A 177 13.09 1.19 4.17
N GLU A 178 12.74 1.03 5.42
CA GLU A 178 11.52 1.61 5.99
C GLU A 178 11.68 3.13 6.15
N ARG A 179 10.57 3.87 6.17
CA ARG A 179 10.54 5.34 6.32
C ARG A 179 11.30 6.06 5.19
N LEU A 180 11.02 5.66 3.95
CA LEU A 180 11.77 6.10 2.78
C LEU A 180 11.65 7.62 2.51
N ALA A 181 10.53 8.26 2.90
CA ALA A 181 10.28 9.69 2.68
C ALA A 181 10.81 10.60 3.81
N THR A 182 11.65 10.10 4.72
CA THR A 182 12.12 10.85 5.89
C THR A 182 12.78 12.19 5.51
N GLU A 183 13.67 12.19 4.54
CA GLU A 183 14.40 13.40 4.14
C GLU A 183 13.47 14.45 3.49
N LEU A 184 12.52 14.00 2.67
CA LEU A 184 11.52 14.89 2.09
C LEU A 184 10.63 15.49 3.17
N SER A 185 10.10 14.67 4.09
CA SER A 185 9.21 15.16 5.14
C SER A 185 9.91 16.19 6.06
N GLN A 186 11.16 15.95 6.43
CA GLN A 186 11.95 16.91 7.21
C GLN A 186 12.17 18.23 6.46
N THR A 187 12.47 18.16 5.16
CA THR A 187 12.65 19.34 4.33
C THR A 187 11.37 20.15 4.25
N LEU A 188 10.23 19.50 3.98
CA LEU A 188 8.94 20.19 3.91
C LEU A 188 8.51 20.73 5.28
N LYS A 189 8.74 20.00 6.36
CA LYS A 189 8.43 20.47 7.71
C LYS A 189 9.20 21.76 8.07
N SER A 190 10.39 21.92 7.54
CA SER A 190 11.19 23.15 7.70
C SER A 190 10.70 24.29 6.81
N ALA A 191 9.91 24.01 5.78
CA ALA A 191 9.46 24.99 4.79
C ALA A 191 8.02 25.50 5.03
N VAL A 192 7.21 24.77 5.81
CA VAL A 192 5.82 25.12 6.12
C VAL A 192 5.68 25.70 7.53
N SER A 193 4.66 26.49 7.75
CA SER A 193 4.34 27.12 9.03
C SER A 193 2.90 26.92 9.48
N HIS A 194 2.00 26.62 8.55
CA HIS A 194 0.57 26.40 8.77
C HIS A 194 0.19 24.93 8.54
N ALA A 195 0.58 24.37 7.41
CA ALA A 195 0.23 23.01 7.03
C ALA A 195 0.95 21.98 7.88
N LEU A 196 0.26 20.89 8.21
CA LEU A 196 0.87 19.71 8.83
C LEU A 196 1.58 18.86 7.78
N VAL A 197 2.65 18.19 8.17
CA VAL A 197 3.40 17.28 7.29
C VAL A 197 3.07 15.83 7.64
N THR A 198 2.62 15.08 6.64
CA THR A 198 2.36 13.64 6.74
C THR A 198 3.44 12.87 6.02
N MET A 199 4.10 11.93 6.69
CA MET A 199 5.03 11.02 6.05
C MET A 199 4.35 9.72 5.66
N GLU A 200 4.50 9.33 4.41
CA GLU A 200 4.16 8.01 3.88
C GLU A 200 5.42 7.31 3.35
N SER A 201 5.30 6.35 2.46
CA SER A 201 6.41 5.57 1.89
C SER A 201 7.11 4.66 2.90
N HIS A 202 6.61 3.43 2.94
CA HIS A 202 7.16 2.32 3.70
C HIS A 202 7.17 2.53 5.23
N VAL A 203 6.16 3.21 5.76
CA VAL A 203 5.80 3.12 7.18
C VAL A 203 4.87 1.92 7.34
N ARG A 204 5.28 0.92 8.11
CA ARG A 204 4.65 -0.40 8.13
C ARG A 204 4.05 -0.75 9.50
N THR A 205 4.68 -0.30 10.56
CA THR A 205 4.35 -0.66 11.94
C THR A 205 4.15 0.58 12.82
N PRO A 206 3.49 0.45 13.98
CA PRO A 206 3.40 1.53 14.95
C PRO A 206 4.76 2.03 15.43
N GLU A 207 5.77 1.15 15.56
CA GLU A 207 7.12 1.53 15.97
C GLU A 207 7.80 2.41 14.93
N ASN A 208 7.57 2.13 13.62
CA ASN A 208 8.05 3.02 12.55
C ASN A 208 7.39 4.39 12.63
N ALA A 209 6.08 4.43 12.90
CA ALA A 209 5.31 5.67 13.04
C ALA A 209 5.82 6.48 14.24
N GLU A 210 5.95 5.84 15.41
CA GLU A 210 6.45 6.47 16.63
C GLU A 210 7.86 7.02 16.45
N ALA A 211 8.75 6.28 15.77
CA ALA A 211 10.11 6.74 15.49
C ALA A 211 10.15 8.02 14.62
N VAL A 212 9.20 8.18 13.69
CA VAL A 212 9.07 9.39 12.87
C VAL A 212 8.59 10.57 13.69
N LEU A 213 7.52 10.37 14.47
CA LEU A 213 6.89 11.42 15.28
C LEU A 213 7.81 11.88 16.42
N SER A 214 8.43 10.95 17.14
CA SER A 214 9.36 11.26 18.24
C SER A 214 10.63 11.98 17.78
N ALA A 215 11.06 11.74 16.53
CA ALA A 215 12.19 12.44 15.92
C ALA A 215 11.81 13.77 15.27
N ASP A 216 10.56 14.21 15.41
CA ASP A 216 10.01 15.43 14.79
C ASP A 216 10.21 15.49 13.27
N GLN A 217 10.12 14.32 12.59
CA GLN A 217 10.32 14.21 11.15
C GLN A 217 9.04 14.47 10.35
N ALA A 218 7.89 14.31 10.97
CA ALA A 218 6.56 14.63 10.45
C ALA A 218 5.59 14.87 11.61
N ASP A 219 4.42 15.44 11.33
CA ASP A 219 3.32 15.63 12.29
C ASP A 219 2.36 14.44 12.28
N LEU A 220 2.24 13.79 11.14
CA LEU A 220 1.35 12.67 10.88
C LEU A 220 2.10 11.57 10.11
N VAL A 221 1.59 10.35 10.17
CA VAL A 221 2.09 9.21 9.37
C VAL A 221 0.95 8.49 8.67
N SER A 222 1.21 8.03 7.45
CA SER A 222 0.27 7.25 6.64
C SER A 222 0.72 5.80 6.54
N ILE A 223 -0.17 4.86 6.93
CA ILE A 223 0.08 3.42 6.85
C ILE A 223 -1.05 2.78 6.03
N VAL A 224 -0.76 2.37 4.80
CA VAL A 224 -1.74 1.74 3.91
C VAL A 224 -1.61 0.22 3.93
N ARG A 225 -0.47 -0.31 3.49
CA ARG A 225 -0.29 -1.76 3.36
C ARG A 225 -0.31 -2.50 4.70
N GLY A 226 0.11 -1.84 5.79
CA GLY A 226 -0.06 -2.36 7.15
C GLY A 226 -1.52 -2.60 7.49
N GLN A 227 -2.41 -1.66 7.14
CA GLN A 227 -3.86 -1.79 7.37
C GLN A 227 -4.53 -2.81 6.42
N ILE A 228 -3.99 -3.04 5.21
CA ILE A 228 -4.43 -4.14 4.35
C ILE A 228 -4.08 -5.50 4.98
N ALA A 229 -2.91 -5.61 5.59
CA ALA A 229 -2.48 -6.82 6.30
C ALA A 229 -3.28 -7.03 7.59
N ASP A 230 -3.55 -5.96 8.33
CA ASP A 230 -4.33 -5.96 9.56
C ASP A 230 -5.29 -4.77 9.62
N PRO A 231 -6.59 -4.94 9.35
CA PRO A 231 -7.56 -3.84 9.39
C PRO A 231 -7.77 -3.24 10.79
N HIS A 232 -7.30 -3.92 11.83
CA HIS A 232 -7.38 -3.49 13.23
C HIS A 232 -6.07 -2.88 13.75
N LEU A 233 -5.08 -2.62 12.88
CA LEU A 233 -3.76 -2.11 13.24
C LEU A 233 -3.83 -0.91 14.20
N ALA A 234 -4.58 0.13 13.82
CA ALA A 234 -4.69 1.34 14.63
C ALA A 234 -5.37 1.10 15.99
N ASN A 235 -6.39 0.25 16.04
CA ASN A 235 -7.07 -0.10 17.29
C ASN A 235 -6.15 -0.91 18.22
N LYS A 236 -5.46 -1.91 17.70
CA LYS A 236 -4.50 -2.72 18.46
C LYS A 236 -3.36 -1.86 19.01
N ALA A 237 -2.81 -0.96 18.18
CA ALA A 237 -1.79 -0.01 18.63
C ALA A 237 -2.32 0.90 19.76
N LYS A 238 -3.52 1.46 19.61
CA LYS A 238 -4.17 2.30 20.64
C LYS A 238 -4.43 1.55 21.95
N GLU A 239 -4.72 0.26 21.87
CA GLU A 239 -4.95 -0.61 23.02
C GLU A 239 -3.65 -1.12 23.67
N GLY A 240 -2.48 -0.73 23.17
CA GLY A 240 -1.17 -1.16 23.67
C GLY A 240 -0.83 -2.63 23.36
N ARG A 241 -1.34 -3.15 22.25
CA ARG A 241 -1.13 -4.53 21.77
C ARG A 241 -0.48 -4.56 20.38
N PRO A 242 0.65 -3.84 20.16
CA PRO A 242 1.29 -3.80 18.84
C PRO A 242 1.77 -5.19 18.37
N GLU A 243 2.10 -6.08 19.30
CA GLU A 243 2.53 -7.44 19.02
C GLU A 243 1.40 -8.33 18.44
N ASP A 244 0.15 -7.96 18.60
CA ASP A 244 -1.00 -8.65 18.02
C ASP A 244 -1.30 -8.21 16.58
N ILE A 245 -0.60 -7.19 16.07
CA ILE A 245 -0.76 -6.70 14.71
C ILE A 245 -0.13 -7.68 13.74
N ARG A 246 -0.92 -8.15 12.75
CA ARG A 246 -0.42 -8.97 11.65
C ARG A 246 0.51 -8.15 10.76
N PRO A 247 1.79 -8.50 10.62
CA PRO A 247 2.74 -7.67 9.90
C PRO A 247 2.54 -7.74 8.38
N CYS A 248 2.64 -6.60 7.71
CA CYS A 248 2.80 -6.53 6.26
C CYS A 248 4.21 -7.00 5.87
N LEU A 249 4.33 -7.87 4.88
CA LEU A 249 5.62 -8.38 4.39
C LEU A 249 6.30 -7.46 3.37
N SER A 250 5.70 -6.37 3.00
CA SER A 250 6.18 -5.47 1.92
C SER A 250 6.49 -6.21 0.61
N CYS A 251 5.71 -7.24 0.31
CA CYS A 251 5.95 -8.14 -0.83
C CYS A 251 5.31 -7.65 -2.14
N ASN A 252 4.32 -6.78 -2.09
CA ASN A 252 3.52 -6.27 -3.22
C ASN A 252 2.80 -7.33 -4.07
N GLN A 253 2.81 -8.61 -3.72
CA GLN A 253 2.36 -9.70 -4.61
C GLN A 253 0.85 -9.69 -4.85
N MET A 254 0.05 -9.66 -3.76
CA MET A 254 -1.41 -9.83 -3.86
C MET A 254 -2.17 -8.51 -3.77
N CYS A 255 -1.57 -7.45 -3.26
CA CYS A 255 -2.14 -6.10 -3.29
C CYS A 255 -1.81 -5.42 -4.63
N TRP A 256 -0.61 -4.90 -4.79
CA TRP A 256 -0.20 -4.19 -5.99
C TRP A 256 -0.15 -5.07 -7.24
N GLY A 257 0.47 -6.26 -7.15
CA GLY A 257 0.64 -7.15 -8.29
C GLY A 257 -0.67 -7.67 -8.90
N ARG A 258 -1.72 -7.80 -8.10
CA ARG A 258 -3.07 -8.13 -8.64
C ARG A 258 -3.73 -6.92 -9.28
N ARG A 259 -3.63 -5.75 -8.63
CA ARG A 259 -4.18 -4.50 -9.17
C ARG A 259 -3.60 -4.19 -10.55
N TYR A 260 -2.32 -4.40 -10.74
CA TYR A 260 -1.65 -4.18 -12.04
C TYR A 260 -2.17 -5.09 -13.17
N ARG A 261 -2.81 -6.21 -12.80
CA ARG A 261 -3.46 -7.16 -13.74
C ARG A 261 -4.97 -7.01 -13.78
N ASP A 262 -5.51 -5.88 -13.33
CA ASP A 262 -6.94 -5.59 -13.24
C ASP A 262 -7.75 -6.60 -12.40
N TYR A 263 -7.09 -7.28 -11.47
CA TYR A 263 -7.77 -8.08 -10.46
C TYR A 263 -8.02 -7.27 -9.20
N TRP A 264 -9.06 -7.64 -8.43
CA TRP A 264 -9.30 -7.03 -7.13
C TRP A 264 -8.12 -7.25 -6.18
N ILE A 265 -7.90 -6.30 -5.29
CA ILE A 265 -6.85 -6.37 -4.28
C ILE A 265 -7.12 -7.54 -3.32
N SER A 266 -6.06 -8.23 -2.96
CA SER A 266 -6.04 -9.21 -1.88
C SER A 266 -4.72 -9.09 -1.12
N CYS A 267 -4.49 -9.88 -0.09
CA CYS A 267 -3.25 -9.85 0.68
C CYS A 267 -2.69 -11.25 0.86
N LEU A 268 -1.36 -11.38 0.80
CA LEU A 268 -0.69 -12.66 0.99
C LEU A 268 -0.86 -13.20 2.42
N VAL A 269 -0.90 -12.30 3.41
CA VAL A 269 -0.97 -12.65 4.83
C VAL A 269 -2.35 -12.47 5.45
N ASN A 270 -3.26 -11.76 4.77
CA ASN A 270 -4.63 -11.58 5.22
C ASN A 270 -5.61 -12.13 4.17
N PRO A 271 -6.09 -13.38 4.33
CA PRO A 271 -7.00 -14.00 3.37
C PRO A 271 -8.34 -13.28 3.21
N SER A 272 -8.76 -12.53 4.23
CA SER A 272 -10.04 -11.80 4.22
C SER A 272 -10.01 -10.54 3.33
N THR A 273 -8.83 -10.04 2.97
CA THR A 273 -8.70 -8.84 2.13
C THR A 273 -9.37 -9.03 0.76
N GLY A 274 -10.33 -8.17 0.43
CA GLY A 274 -11.15 -8.23 -0.77
C GLY A 274 -12.28 -9.25 -0.70
N ARG A 275 -12.48 -9.89 0.48
CA ARG A 275 -13.55 -10.85 0.77
C ARG A 275 -14.21 -10.59 2.11
N GLU A 276 -14.16 -9.37 2.58
CA GLU A 276 -14.63 -8.97 3.90
C GLU A 276 -16.13 -9.28 4.08
N PHE A 277 -16.90 -9.17 2.99
CA PHE A 277 -18.34 -9.48 2.99
C PHE A 277 -18.64 -10.99 3.15
N GLU A 278 -17.69 -11.87 2.77
CA GLU A 278 -17.83 -13.33 2.95
C GLU A 278 -17.22 -13.78 4.29
N TRP A 279 -16.09 -13.17 4.68
CA TRP A 279 -15.25 -13.70 5.77
C TRP A 279 -15.12 -12.71 6.95
N GLY A 280 -15.96 -11.67 7.00
CA GLY A 280 -16.10 -10.81 8.17
C GLY A 280 -14.88 -9.94 8.51
N GLY A 281 -14.02 -9.63 7.55
CA GLY A 281 -12.90 -8.73 7.76
C GLY A 281 -11.91 -9.21 8.83
N ASP A 282 -11.52 -10.47 8.78
CA ASP A 282 -10.65 -11.15 9.75
C ASP A 282 -11.29 -11.33 11.15
N ARG A 283 -12.60 -11.37 11.19
CA ARG A 283 -13.39 -11.73 12.38
C ARG A 283 -14.34 -12.87 12.03
N PHE A 284 -13.93 -14.08 12.36
CA PHE A 284 -14.73 -15.26 12.05
C PHE A 284 -15.77 -15.50 13.13
N GLU A 285 -17.00 -15.77 12.72
CA GLU A 285 -18.07 -16.15 13.63
C GLU A 285 -17.75 -17.50 14.27
N LYS A 286 -18.03 -17.61 15.58
CA LYS A 286 -17.86 -18.87 16.29
C LYS A 286 -18.91 -19.88 15.84
N THR A 287 -18.46 -21.10 15.55
CA THR A 287 -19.35 -22.19 15.20
C THR A 287 -20.22 -22.64 16.38
N ALA A 288 -21.46 -22.99 16.08
CA ALA A 288 -22.34 -23.64 17.07
C ALA A 288 -21.97 -25.12 17.34
N PHE A 289 -21.13 -25.72 16.48
CA PHE A 289 -20.73 -27.12 16.54
C PHE A 289 -19.20 -27.26 16.55
N PRO A 290 -18.54 -27.01 17.70
CA PRO A 290 -17.09 -27.18 17.82
C PRO A 290 -16.64 -28.61 17.50
N GLN A 291 -15.61 -28.74 16.71
CA GLN A 291 -15.02 -30.00 16.29
C GLN A 291 -13.59 -30.13 16.79
N LYS A 292 -13.06 -31.34 16.84
CA LYS A 292 -11.63 -31.62 17.01
C LYS A 292 -10.98 -31.57 15.64
N VAL A 293 -10.03 -30.64 15.44
CA VAL A 293 -9.33 -30.46 14.16
C VAL A 293 -7.87 -30.81 14.35
N LEU A 294 -7.38 -31.72 13.50
CA LEU A 294 -5.95 -31.98 13.37
C LEU A 294 -5.41 -31.24 12.15
N VAL A 295 -4.37 -30.44 12.35
CA VAL A 295 -3.60 -29.81 11.27
C VAL A 295 -2.23 -30.45 11.21
N VAL A 296 -1.85 -31.04 10.09
CA VAL A 296 -0.55 -31.70 9.90
C VAL A 296 0.33 -30.82 9.03
N GLY A 297 1.38 -30.25 9.63
CA GLY A 297 2.34 -29.32 9.02
C GLY A 297 2.20 -27.90 9.53
N GLY A 298 3.28 -27.35 10.09
CA GLY A 298 3.41 -26.01 10.69
C GLY A 298 3.95 -24.94 9.73
N GLY A 299 3.80 -25.11 8.42
CA GLY A 299 4.07 -24.09 7.41
C GLY A 299 2.96 -23.03 7.34
N PRO A 300 3.07 -22.00 6.47
CA PRO A 300 2.09 -20.89 6.41
C PRO A 300 0.65 -21.34 6.25
N ALA A 301 0.40 -22.36 5.43
CA ALA A 301 -0.95 -22.89 5.21
C ALA A 301 -1.54 -23.53 6.47
N GLY A 302 -0.74 -24.35 7.18
CA GLY A 302 -1.18 -24.99 8.42
C GLY A 302 -1.33 -24.02 9.57
N LEU A 303 -0.46 -23.02 9.66
CA LEU A 303 -0.53 -21.95 10.68
C LEU A 303 -1.83 -21.15 10.55
N GLU A 304 -2.17 -20.71 9.31
CA GLU A 304 -3.40 -19.96 9.07
C GLU A 304 -4.64 -20.85 9.26
N ALA A 305 -4.59 -22.09 8.78
CA ALA A 305 -5.70 -23.04 8.99
C ALA A 305 -5.97 -23.31 10.47
N ALA A 306 -4.92 -23.52 11.27
CA ALA A 306 -5.04 -23.72 12.71
C ALA A 306 -5.58 -22.49 13.42
N ARG A 307 -5.08 -21.29 13.06
CA ARG A 307 -5.55 -20.01 13.61
C ARG A 307 -7.05 -19.80 13.35
N VAL A 308 -7.46 -19.92 12.09
CA VAL A 308 -8.87 -19.71 11.70
C VAL A 308 -9.78 -20.71 12.37
N ALA A 309 -9.43 -21.99 12.36
CA ALA A 309 -10.23 -23.03 13.00
C ALA A 309 -10.38 -22.78 14.51
N ALA A 310 -9.31 -22.38 15.20
CA ALA A 310 -9.35 -22.06 16.61
C ALA A 310 -10.18 -20.79 16.91
N GLU A 311 -10.06 -19.77 16.06
CA GLU A 311 -10.84 -18.53 16.18
C GLU A 311 -12.34 -18.82 16.00
N GLN A 312 -12.72 -19.74 15.13
CA GLN A 312 -14.08 -20.22 14.97
C GLN A 312 -14.56 -21.09 16.14
N GLY A 313 -13.71 -21.40 17.11
CA GLY A 313 -14.06 -22.13 18.34
C GLY A 313 -13.85 -23.64 18.24
N HIS A 314 -13.17 -24.15 17.22
CA HIS A 314 -12.77 -25.55 17.14
C HIS A 314 -11.63 -25.86 18.13
N LYS A 315 -11.53 -27.10 18.57
CA LYS A 315 -10.38 -27.59 19.34
C LYS A 315 -9.30 -28.10 18.39
N VAL A 316 -8.20 -27.33 18.27
CA VAL A 316 -7.18 -27.57 17.25
C VAL A 316 -5.91 -28.17 17.86
N THR A 317 -5.40 -29.22 17.23
CA THR A 317 -4.04 -29.74 17.43
C THR A 317 -3.27 -29.56 16.13
N LEU A 318 -2.11 -28.90 16.19
CA LEU A 318 -1.19 -28.71 15.05
C LEU A 318 0.06 -29.53 15.31
N THR A 319 0.45 -30.37 14.35
CA THR A 319 1.70 -31.14 14.40
C THR A 319 2.69 -30.63 13.37
N GLU A 320 3.97 -30.53 13.77
CA GLU A 320 5.07 -30.10 12.91
C GLU A 320 6.27 -31.06 13.10
N ALA A 321 6.80 -31.56 12.00
CA ALA A 321 7.89 -32.52 12.02
C ALA A 321 9.22 -31.94 12.54
N SER A 322 9.44 -30.64 12.31
CA SER A 322 10.66 -29.96 12.77
C SER A 322 10.52 -29.43 14.21
N ASP A 323 11.63 -28.91 14.72
CA ASP A 323 11.74 -28.30 16.05
C ASP A 323 11.12 -26.90 16.15
N ARG A 324 10.58 -26.37 15.04
CA ARG A 324 10.03 -24.99 14.96
C ARG A 324 9.00 -24.82 13.86
N LEU A 325 8.11 -23.85 14.05
CA LEU A 325 7.08 -23.47 13.07
C LEU A 325 7.67 -22.71 11.88
N GLY A 326 6.96 -22.72 10.76
CA GLY A 326 7.22 -21.90 9.57
C GLY A 326 7.64 -22.69 8.33
N GLY A 327 8.08 -23.93 8.47
CA GLY A 327 8.50 -24.77 7.35
C GLY A 327 9.48 -24.07 6.40
N GLN A 328 9.32 -24.24 5.10
CA GLN A 328 10.18 -23.59 4.09
C GLN A 328 10.08 -22.05 4.09
N PHE A 329 8.99 -21.48 4.59
CA PHE A 329 8.81 -20.03 4.66
C PHE A 329 9.83 -19.38 5.63
N ARG A 330 10.23 -20.10 6.68
CA ARG A 330 11.32 -19.67 7.57
C ARG A 330 12.65 -19.53 6.82
N LEU A 331 12.97 -20.45 5.92
CA LEU A 331 14.17 -20.36 5.08
C LEU A 331 14.14 -19.11 4.19
N ALA A 332 12.99 -18.77 3.66
CA ALA A 332 12.80 -17.53 2.90
C ALA A 332 13.04 -16.29 3.77
N GLY A 333 12.61 -16.30 5.04
CA GLY A 333 12.81 -15.23 6.01
C GLY A 333 14.25 -15.01 6.44
N MET A 334 15.08 -16.05 6.33
CA MET A 334 16.52 -15.97 6.64
C MET A 334 17.34 -15.30 5.52
N GLN A 335 16.76 -15.06 4.37
CA GLN A 335 17.44 -14.35 3.29
C GLN A 335 17.62 -12.86 3.64
N PRO A 336 18.67 -12.21 3.12
CA PRO A 336 18.88 -10.78 3.34
C PRO A 336 17.63 -9.94 3.05
N ARG A 337 17.32 -8.99 3.92
CA ARG A 337 16.18 -8.05 3.81
C ARG A 337 14.80 -8.70 3.86
N ARG A 338 14.66 -9.97 4.28
CA ARG A 338 13.36 -10.67 4.38
C ARG A 338 12.94 -11.00 5.82
N GLY A 339 13.48 -10.30 6.80
CA GLY A 339 13.17 -10.51 8.22
C GLY A 339 11.68 -10.40 8.55
N GLN A 340 10.90 -9.61 7.79
CA GLN A 340 9.44 -9.47 7.97
C GLN A 340 8.69 -10.80 7.90
N ILE A 341 9.27 -11.80 7.21
CA ILE A 341 8.71 -13.15 7.19
C ILE A 341 8.82 -13.81 8.55
N LEU A 342 9.93 -13.58 9.27
CA LEU A 342 10.13 -14.10 10.63
C LEU A 342 9.17 -13.42 11.61
N ASP A 343 8.96 -12.11 11.48
CA ASP A 343 7.97 -11.36 12.27
C ASP A 343 6.57 -11.98 12.13
N LEU A 344 6.19 -12.38 10.91
CA LEU A 344 4.92 -13.05 10.67
C LEU A 344 4.83 -14.42 11.35
N LEU A 345 5.91 -15.19 11.33
CA LEU A 345 5.94 -16.50 12.00
C LEU A 345 5.84 -16.35 13.52
N ASP A 346 6.48 -15.35 14.10
CA ASP A 346 6.38 -15.04 15.52
C ASP A 346 4.97 -14.56 15.89
N TRP A 347 4.33 -13.78 15.00
CA TRP A 347 2.93 -13.42 15.15
C TRP A 347 2.02 -14.66 15.15
N TYR A 348 2.20 -15.61 14.20
CA TYR A 348 1.43 -16.85 14.20
C TYR A 348 1.61 -17.65 15.48
N ALA A 349 2.85 -17.83 15.95
CA ALA A 349 3.13 -18.56 17.17
C ALA A 349 2.34 -17.97 18.36
N ARG A 350 2.35 -16.65 18.49
CA ARG A 350 1.60 -15.94 19.52
C ARG A 350 0.08 -16.09 19.38
N GLN A 351 -0.44 -15.96 18.15
CA GLN A 351 -1.87 -16.13 17.90
C GLN A 351 -2.35 -17.54 18.23
N LEU A 352 -1.57 -18.57 17.87
CA LEU A 352 -1.92 -19.95 18.21
C LEU A 352 -1.92 -20.20 19.71
N GLU A 353 -0.98 -19.62 20.45
CA GLU A 353 -0.93 -19.68 21.92
C GLU A 353 -2.14 -19.00 22.55
N GLN A 354 -2.48 -17.76 22.13
CA GLN A 354 -3.64 -17.02 22.63
C GLN A 354 -4.97 -17.73 22.35
N LEU A 355 -5.07 -18.42 21.22
CA LEU A 355 -6.25 -19.18 20.83
C LEU A 355 -6.31 -20.59 21.45
N GLY A 356 -5.29 -20.97 22.21
CA GLY A 356 -5.23 -22.27 22.89
C GLY A 356 -5.04 -23.47 21.95
N VAL A 357 -4.37 -23.26 20.81
CA VAL A 357 -4.02 -24.34 19.88
C VAL A 357 -2.92 -25.22 20.51
N GLU A 358 -3.13 -26.52 20.53
CA GLU A 358 -2.12 -27.48 20.95
C GLU A 358 -1.09 -27.66 19.82
N VAL A 359 0.10 -27.09 19.99
CA VAL A 359 1.21 -27.21 19.03
C VAL A 359 2.17 -28.33 19.47
N ARG A 360 2.38 -29.32 18.60
CA ARG A 360 3.31 -30.45 18.80
C ARG A 360 4.44 -30.36 17.79
N LEU A 361 5.58 -29.87 18.23
CA LEU A 361 6.83 -29.85 17.45
C LEU A 361 7.51 -31.22 17.50
N ASN A 362 8.51 -31.44 16.62
CA ASN A 362 9.24 -32.72 16.50
C ASN A 362 8.28 -33.93 16.35
N THR A 363 7.14 -33.71 15.71
CA THR A 363 6.07 -34.71 15.56
C THR A 363 5.82 -34.96 14.09
N PHE A 364 6.56 -35.89 13.53
CA PHE A 364 6.27 -36.42 12.20
C PHE A 364 5.14 -37.44 12.31
N MET A 365 4.13 -37.33 11.45
CA MET A 365 2.98 -38.24 11.45
C MET A 365 2.93 -39.02 10.14
N GLU A 366 2.91 -40.33 10.22
CA GLU A 366 2.66 -41.21 9.08
C GLU A 366 1.17 -41.32 8.78
N ALA A 367 0.84 -41.78 7.58
CA ALA A 367 -0.56 -41.89 7.12
C ALA A 367 -1.45 -42.75 8.06
N GLY A 368 -0.89 -43.81 8.65
CA GLY A 368 -1.57 -44.64 9.64
C GLY A 368 -1.89 -43.90 10.93
N GLU A 369 -0.97 -43.12 11.43
CA GLU A 369 -1.13 -42.31 12.64
C GLU A 369 -2.14 -41.17 12.41
N ILE A 370 -2.08 -40.52 11.25
CA ILE A 370 -3.04 -39.47 10.86
C ILE A 370 -4.45 -40.07 10.81
N SER A 371 -4.61 -41.21 10.15
CA SER A 371 -5.92 -41.86 9.99
C SER A 371 -6.50 -42.38 11.32
N SER A 372 -5.66 -42.74 12.26
CA SER A 372 -6.07 -43.21 13.60
C SER A 372 -6.20 -42.11 14.63
N PHE A 373 -5.83 -40.87 14.29
CA PHE A 373 -5.93 -39.73 15.22
C PHE A 373 -7.39 -39.40 15.50
N SER A 374 -7.75 -39.22 16.76
CA SER A 374 -9.11 -38.89 17.17
C SER A 374 -9.47 -37.43 16.87
N ALA A 375 -9.69 -37.11 15.59
CA ALA A 375 -10.17 -35.83 15.08
C ALA A 375 -11.41 -35.99 14.24
N ASP A 376 -12.28 -34.97 14.23
CA ASP A 376 -13.47 -34.89 13.38
C ASP A 376 -13.13 -34.37 11.98
N LEU A 377 -12.07 -33.53 11.89
CA LEU A 377 -11.54 -32.96 10.66
C LEU A 377 -10.02 -33.01 10.65
N ILE A 378 -9.44 -33.40 9.52
CA ILE A 378 -8.00 -33.46 9.31
C ILE A 378 -7.63 -32.55 8.14
N LEU A 379 -6.68 -31.64 8.37
CA LEU A 379 -6.15 -30.73 7.37
C LEU A 379 -4.67 -31.07 7.12
N LEU A 380 -4.35 -31.47 5.90
CA LEU A 380 -2.99 -31.78 5.48
C LEU A 380 -2.34 -30.52 4.88
N ALA A 381 -1.31 -30.02 5.53
CA ALA A 381 -0.54 -28.84 5.17
C ALA A 381 0.97 -29.12 5.14
N THR A 382 1.35 -30.30 4.69
CA THR A 382 2.72 -30.84 4.72
C THR A 382 3.67 -30.18 3.70
N GLY A 383 3.17 -29.24 2.92
CA GLY A 383 3.94 -28.46 1.95
C GLY A 383 3.80 -28.97 0.51
N SER A 384 4.48 -28.29 -0.40
CA SER A 384 4.57 -28.68 -1.81
C SER A 384 5.95 -29.20 -2.13
N CYS A 385 6.02 -30.26 -2.94
CA CYS A 385 7.26 -30.73 -3.53
C CYS A 385 7.35 -30.13 -4.95
N LEU A 386 8.47 -29.48 -5.25
CA LEU A 386 8.83 -29.16 -6.63
C LEU A 386 9.38 -30.44 -7.25
N LEU A 387 8.64 -31.04 -8.17
CA LEU A 387 9.17 -32.07 -9.02
C LEU A 387 10.10 -31.38 -10.04
N TYR A 388 11.40 -31.44 -9.76
CA TYR A 388 12.39 -31.10 -10.78
C TYR A 388 12.47 -32.28 -11.74
N THR A 389 12.04 -32.09 -12.97
CA THR A 389 12.48 -32.96 -14.04
C THR A 389 13.96 -32.67 -14.29
N SER A 390 14.70 -33.68 -14.69
CA SER A 390 16.16 -33.66 -14.75
C SER A 390 16.74 -32.62 -15.71
N ASP A 391 15.92 -31.99 -16.52
CA ASP A 391 16.29 -30.90 -17.42
C ASP A 391 15.12 -29.91 -17.64
N ALA A 392 15.06 -28.89 -16.80
CA ALA A 392 14.08 -27.81 -16.92
C ALA A 392 14.29 -26.94 -18.20
N ALA A 393 15.41 -27.09 -18.90
CA ALA A 393 15.68 -26.38 -20.13
C ALA A 393 15.10 -27.09 -21.37
N ASP A 394 14.87 -28.39 -21.29
CA ASP A 394 14.34 -29.18 -22.40
C ASP A 394 12.81 -29.30 -22.39
N GLU A 395 12.17 -28.92 -21.29
CA GLU A 395 10.71 -28.92 -21.19
C GLU A 395 10.15 -27.57 -21.64
N GLY A 396 9.89 -27.47 -22.92
CA GLY A 396 9.15 -26.34 -23.48
C GLY A 396 7.85 -26.13 -22.70
N LEU A 397 7.73 -25.00 -22.00
CA LEU A 397 6.58 -24.63 -21.15
C LEU A 397 6.37 -25.52 -19.92
N GLY A 398 7.41 -26.25 -19.48
CA GLY A 398 7.35 -27.22 -18.39
C GLY A 398 7.14 -26.68 -16.99
N VAL A 399 6.13 -25.90 -16.77
CA VAL A 399 5.50 -25.85 -15.47
C VAL A 399 4.63 -27.08 -15.39
N ASP A 400 5.15 -28.14 -14.78
CA ASP A 400 4.36 -29.28 -14.46
C ASP A 400 3.15 -28.84 -13.60
N LEU A 401 2.00 -28.82 -14.23
CA LEU A 401 0.73 -28.57 -13.56
C LEU A 401 0.39 -29.69 -12.55
N GLY A 402 1.14 -30.79 -12.53
CA GLY A 402 1.03 -31.88 -11.56
C GLY A 402 1.30 -31.43 -10.11
N GLY A 403 2.14 -30.43 -9.91
CA GLY A 403 2.33 -29.80 -8.60
C GLY A 403 1.11 -29.05 -8.04
N ARG A 404 0.03 -28.95 -8.80
CA ARG A 404 -1.24 -28.37 -8.38
C ARG A 404 -2.26 -29.41 -7.88
N ARG A 405 -1.93 -30.67 -7.86
CA ARG A 405 -2.77 -31.64 -7.16
C ARG A 405 -2.56 -31.52 -5.67
N ILE A 406 -3.21 -30.53 -5.11
CA ILE A 406 -3.60 -30.54 -3.70
C ILE A 406 -4.77 -31.53 -3.65
N ILE A 407 -4.52 -32.68 -3.11
CA ILE A 407 -5.56 -33.62 -2.70
C ILE A 407 -5.92 -33.27 -1.28
#